data_a969d12250040b670e2cf52ece7185b5
#
_entry.id   a969d12250040b670e2cf52ece7185b5
#
_cell.length_a   1.000
_cell.length_b   1.000
_cell.length_c   1.000
_cell.angle_alpha   90.00
_cell.angle_beta   90.00
_cell.angle_gamma   90.00
#
_symmetry.space_group_name_H-M   'P 1'
#
loop_
_entity.id
_entity.type
_entity.pdbx_description
1 polymer ?
#
loop_
_entity_poly.entity_id
_entity_poly.type
_entity_poly.pdbx_seq_one_letter_code
_entity_poly.pdbx_strand_id
1 'polypeptide(L)'
;CITRETKGIGRGQASALIDVVAARDEYFKETGIYIPVCSDGGIVHDHHITIALALGADFVMMGRYFARFDESPTRIVKKGNGYVKEYWGEGSNRARNWQRYDMGGKKALSFEEGVDSYIPYAGRLKDNLEVTVSKIKSTMCNCGSISIPEFHEKARLTLVSEVSISEGSAHDVILKEVDSQYK
;
A
#
# COMPACT_ATOMS: atom_id res chain seq x y z
N CYS A 1 5.45 -3.01 9.18
CA CYS A 1 6.84 -2.79 9.59
C CYS A 1 6.95 -1.53 10.43
N ILE A 2 7.63 -1.62 11.58
CA ILE A 2 7.89 -0.52 12.50
C ILE A 2 9.39 -0.22 12.65
N THR A 3 10.20 -0.61 11.65
CA THR A 3 11.66 -0.39 11.65
C THR A 3 12.02 1.08 11.85
N ARG A 4 11.26 2.00 11.24
CA ARG A 4 11.49 3.44 11.37
C ARG A 4 11.29 3.94 12.80
N GLU A 5 10.33 3.37 13.51
CA GLU A 5 10.06 3.69 14.92
C GLU A 5 11.11 3.06 15.84
N THR A 6 11.45 1.79 15.62
CA THR A 6 12.33 1.03 16.51
C THR A 6 13.82 1.34 16.32
N LYS A 7 14.25 1.65 15.10
CA LYS A 7 15.66 1.88 14.74
C LYS A 7 15.97 3.32 14.35
N GLY A 8 14.97 4.16 14.08
CA GLY A 8 15.18 5.51 13.59
C GLY A 8 15.74 5.60 12.18
N ILE A 9 15.68 4.52 11.39
CA ILE A 9 16.16 4.45 10.00
C ILE A 9 15.00 4.23 9.05
N GLY A 10 15.12 4.76 7.85
CA GLY A 10 14.14 4.60 6.78
C GLY A 10 13.92 5.87 5.99
N ARG A 11 13.15 5.76 4.93
CA ARG A 11 12.82 6.87 4.04
C ARG A 11 11.32 6.85 3.72
N GLY A 12 10.72 8.02 3.49
CA GLY A 12 9.35 8.10 2.99
C GLY A 12 9.25 7.42 1.62
N GLN A 13 8.21 6.57 1.43
CA GLN A 13 8.10 5.75 0.23
C GLN A 13 8.08 6.55 -1.07
N ALA A 14 7.36 7.68 -1.11
CA ALA A 14 7.35 8.55 -2.27
C ALA A 14 8.74 9.09 -2.63
N SER A 15 9.51 9.55 -1.64
CA SER A 15 10.87 10.04 -1.84
C SER A 15 11.83 8.94 -2.30
N ALA A 16 11.70 7.75 -1.71
CA ALA A 16 12.52 6.60 -2.12
C ALA A 16 12.21 6.20 -3.58
N LEU A 17 10.93 6.20 -3.95
CA LEU A 17 10.49 5.85 -5.29
C LEU A 17 11.01 6.84 -6.35
N ILE A 18 10.99 8.13 -6.08
CA ILE A 18 11.54 9.16 -6.97
C ILE A 18 13.01 8.87 -7.29
N ASP A 19 13.83 8.59 -6.27
CA ASP A 19 15.26 8.34 -6.49
C ASP A 19 15.51 7.02 -7.24
N VAL A 20 14.77 5.96 -6.89
CA VAL A 20 14.92 4.64 -7.53
C VAL A 20 14.48 4.68 -8.99
N VAL A 21 13.39 5.39 -9.28
CA VAL A 21 12.91 5.58 -10.67
C VAL A 21 13.92 6.38 -11.47
N ALA A 22 14.48 7.45 -10.92
CA ALA A 22 15.52 8.22 -11.60
C ALA A 22 16.74 7.35 -11.96
N ALA A 23 17.22 6.54 -11.03
CA ALA A 23 18.32 5.61 -11.25
C ALA A 23 17.96 4.52 -12.30
N ARG A 24 16.74 3.98 -12.28
CA ARG A 24 16.23 3.04 -13.29
C ARG A 24 16.24 3.67 -14.69
N ASP A 25 15.77 4.91 -14.81
CA ASP A 25 15.67 5.61 -16.09
C ASP A 25 17.06 5.97 -16.65
N GLU A 26 18.02 6.31 -15.80
CA GLU A 26 19.42 6.49 -16.19
C GLU A 26 20.02 5.17 -16.69
N TYR A 27 19.87 4.08 -15.94
CA TYR A 27 20.33 2.76 -16.35
C TYR A 27 19.70 2.30 -17.68
N PHE A 28 18.41 2.56 -17.86
CA PHE A 28 17.72 2.24 -19.11
C PHE A 28 18.29 3.03 -20.31
N LYS A 29 18.61 4.31 -20.13
CA LYS A 29 19.24 5.15 -21.17
C LYS A 29 20.63 4.63 -21.55
N GLU A 30 21.41 4.16 -20.59
CA GLU A 30 22.76 3.67 -20.80
C GLU A 30 22.81 2.28 -21.44
N THR A 31 21.90 1.39 -21.06
CA THR A 31 21.98 -0.03 -21.39
C THR A 31 20.90 -0.53 -22.34
N GLY A 32 19.79 0.21 -22.49
CA GLY A 32 18.59 -0.25 -23.18
C GLY A 32 17.79 -1.32 -22.41
N ILE A 33 18.16 -1.64 -21.17
CA ILE A 33 17.52 -2.66 -20.35
C ILE A 33 16.57 -1.99 -19.35
N TYR A 34 15.26 -2.22 -19.53
CA TYR A 34 14.25 -1.71 -18.61
C TYR A 34 14.07 -2.64 -17.42
N ILE A 35 14.20 -2.11 -16.20
CA ILE A 35 14.01 -2.84 -14.96
C ILE A 35 12.74 -2.30 -14.28
N PRO A 36 11.66 -3.12 -14.15
CA PRO A 36 10.44 -2.67 -13.48
C PRO A 36 10.67 -2.35 -12.00
N VAL A 37 10.06 -1.28 -11.52
CA VAL A 37 10.13 -0.84 -10.13
C VAL A 37 8.84 -1.15 -9.38
N CYS A 38 8.95 -1.90 -8.28
CA CYS A 38 7.87 -2.18 -7.36
C CYS A 38 7.87 -1.17 -6.21
N SER A 39 6.74 -0.50 -5.98
CA SER A 39 6.54 0.26 -4.74
C SER A 39 6.04 -0.68 -3.65
N ASP A 40 6.93 -1.08 -2.73
CA ASP A 40 6.64 -1.98 -1.63
C ASP A 40 6.44 -1.23 -0.32
N GLY A 41 5.23 -1.29 0.20
CA GLY A 41 4.87 -0.70 1.49
C GLY A 41 4.23 0.69 1.41
N GLY A 42 3.63 1.11 2.52
CA GLY A 42 2.99 2.43 2.64
C GLY A 42 1.63 2.58 1.95
N ILE A 43 1.16 1.60 1.19
CA ILE A 43 -0.13 1.64 0.51
C ILE A 43 -1.25 1.29 1.50
N VAL A 44 -2.06 2.28 1.84
CA VAL A 44 -3.21 2.16 2.75
C VAL A 44 -4.54 2.38 2.02
N HIS A 45 -4.57 3.30 1.07
CA HIS A 45 -5.74 3.71 0.30
C HIS A 45 -5.51 3.54 -1.19
N ASP A 46 -6.59 3.45 -1.98
CA ASP A 46 -6.50 3.27 -3.43
C ASP A 46 -5.72 4.41 -4.11
N HIS A 47 -5.87 5.66 -3.65
CA HIS A 47 -5.14 6.80 -4.21
C HIS A 47 -3.61 6.72 -3.98
N HIS A 48 -3.14 5.98 -2.97
CA HIS A 48 -1.69 5.73 -2.81
C HIS A 48 -1.15 4.90 -3.96
N ILE A 49 -1.97 4.01 -4.56
CA ILE A 49 -1.58 3.24 -5.75
C ILE A 49 -1.38 4.19 -6.93
N THR A 50 -2.33 5.08 -7.18
CA THR A 50 -2.22 6.04 -8.28
C THR A 50 -1.04 7.00 -8.11
N ILE A 51 -0.76 7.45 -6.88
CA ILE A 51 0.43 8.26 -6.58
C ILE A 51 1.72 7.48 -6.84
N ALA A 52 1.81 6.21 -6.40
CA ALA A 52 2.99 5.38 -6.65
C ALA A 52 3.25 5.18 -8.16
N LEU A 53 2.19 4.88 -8.93
CA LEU A 53 2.28 4.78 -10.39
C LEU A 53 2.68 6.12 -11.03
N ALA A 54 2.10 7.24 -10.60
CA ALA A 54 2.46 8.56 -11.11
C ALA A 54 3.91 8.96 -10.79
N LEU A 55 4.50 8.40 -9.73
CA LEU A 55 5.92 8.57 -9.39
C LEU A 55 6.86 7.63 -10.15
N GLY A 56 6.33 6.78 -11.04
CA GLY A 56 7.10 5.92 -11.92
C GLY A 56 7.22 4.45 -11.48
N ALA A 57 6.47 4.01 -10.45
CA ALA A 57 6.35 2.58 -10.17
C ALA A 57 5.58 1.87 -11.27
N ASP A 58 6.02 0.67 -11.63
CA ASP A 58 5.34 -0.19 -12.59
C ASP A 58 4.24 -1.03 -11.94
N PHE A 59 4.41 -1.35 -10.68
CA PHE A 59 3.46 -2.09 -9.85
C PHE A 59 3.67 -1.83 -8.37
N VAL A 60 2.77 -2.34 -7.52
CA VAL A 60 2.80 -2.12 -6.07
C VAL A 60 2.69 -3.42 -5.30
N MET A 61 3.28 -3.48 -4.10
CA MET A 61 3.10 -4.57 -3.16
C MET A 61 2.25 -4.12 -1.97
N MET A 62 1.21 -4.89 -1.66
CA MET A 62 0.18 -4.51 -0.68
C MET A 62 -0.18 -5.68 0.25
N GLY A 63 0.56 -5.84 1.36
CA GLY A 63 0.27 -6.89 2.34
C GLY A 63 -1.08 -6.70 3.03
N ARG A 64 -1.28 -5.54 3.65
CA ARG A 64 -2.50 -5.20 4.40
C ARG A 64 -3.77 -5.23 3.53
N TYR A 65 -3.69 -4.78 2.30
CA TYR A 65 -4.83 -4.76 1.37
C TYR A 65 -5.35 -6.17 1.13
N PHE A 66 -4.48 -7.11 0.76
CA PHE A 66 -4.88 -8.49 0.46
C PHE A 66 -5.23 -9.31 1.71
N ALA A 67 -4.63 -9.00 2.86
CA ALA A 67 -4.88 -9.73 4.10
C ALA A 67 -6.31 -9.58 4.65
N ARG A 68 -7.08 -8.58 4.20
CA ARG A 68 -8.43 -8.26 4.69
C ARG A 68 -9.56 -9.07 4.04
N PHE A 69 -9.27 -9.88 3.02
CA PHE A 69 -10.26 -10.57 2.21
C PHE A 69 -10.47 -12.05 2.59
N ASP A 70 -11.56 -12.63 2.11
CA ASP A 70 -11.91 -14.04 2.33
C ASP A 70 -10.77 -14.97 1.88
N GLU A 71 -10.12 -14.66 0.78
CA GLU A 71 -9.07 -15.45 0.17
C GLU A 71 -7.76 -15.47 0.98
N SER A 72 -7.61 -14.58 1.96
CA SER A 72 -6.49 -14.64 2.91
C SER A 72 -6.73 -15.75 3.94
N PRO A 73 -5.72 -16.55 4.31
CA PRO A 73 -5.91 -17.75 5.14
C PRO A 73 -6.20 -17.47 6.61
N THR A 74 -6.11 -16.23 7.09
CA THR A 74 -6.36 -15.90 8.49
C THR A 74 -7.85 -15.92 8.83
N ARG A 75 -8.16 -16.22 10.09
CA ARG A 75 -9.56 -16.35 10.57
C ARG A 75 -10.25 -14.99 10.63
N ILE A 76 -11.56 -15.00 10.37
CA ILE A 76 -12.45 -13.88 10.64
C ILE A 76 -12.82 -13.93 12.11
N VAL A 77 -12.63 -12.83 12.82
CA VAL A 77 -12.88 -12.67 14.25
C VAL A 77 -13.90 -11.55 14.46
N LYS A 78 -14.93 -11.79 15.27
CA LYS A 78 -15.89 -10.76 15.66
C LYS A 78 -15.22 -9.84 16.71
N LYS A 79 -15.22 -8.54 16.50
CA LYS A 79 -14.68 -7.54 17.43
C LYS A 79 -15.63 -6.35 17.52
N GLY A 80 -16.28 -6.18 18.66
CA GLY A 80 -17.35 -5.20 18.81
C GLY A 80 -18.50 -5.46 17.83
N ASN A 81 -18.92 -4.44 17.11
CA ASN A 81 -19.99 -4.53 16.10
C ASN A 81 -19.52 -4.93 14.70
N GLY A 82 -18.22 -5.22 14.51
CA GLY A 82 -17.66 -5.57 13.20
C GLY A 82 -16.88 -6.87 13.20
N TYR A 83 -16.34 -7.16 12.02
CA TYR A 83 -15.47 -8.29 11.78
C TYR A 83 -14.06 -7.81 11.42
N VAL A 84 -13.06 -8.56 11.87
CA VAL A 84 -11.64 -8.30 11.62
C VAL A 84 -10.95 -9.58 11.23
N LYS A 85 -9.78 -9.47 10.58
CA LYS A 85 -8.86 -10.57 10.34
C LYS A 85 -7.55 -10.32 11.05
N GLU A 86 -6.88 -11.38 11.47
CA GLU A 86 -5.55 -11.30 12.04
C GLU A 86 -4.55 -10.90 10.96
N TYR A 87 -3.62 -10.03 11.31
CA TYR A 87 -2.55 -9.57 10.42
C TYR A 87 -1.27 -9.33 11.20
N TRP A 88 -0.18 -9.94 10.74
CA TRP A 88 1.14 -9.78 11.38
C TRP A 88 2.23 -9.55 10.35
N GLY A 89 3.19 -8.70 10.70
CA GLY A 89 4.35 -8.41 9.86
C GLY A 89 5.44 -9.49 9.96
N GLU A 90 6.26 -9.61 8.94
CA GLU A 90 7.39 -10.55 8.88
C GLU A 90 8.38 -10.37 10.05
N GLY A 91 8.58 -9.13 10.52
CA GLY A 91 9.46 -8.82 11.64
C GLY A 91 8.83 -9.01 13.02
N SER A 92 7.67 -9.65 13.14
CA SER A 92 7.02 -9.97 14.40
C SER A 92 7.49 -11.32 14.97
N ASN A 93 7.41 -11.48 16.29
CA ASN A 93 7.66 -12.78 16.94
C ASN A 93 6.72 -13.88 16.44
N ARG A 94 5.50 -13.52 16.05
CA ARG A 94 4.53 -14.46 15.49
C ARG A 94 5.00 -15.03 14.15
N ALA A 95 5.47 -14.18 13.22
CA ALA A 95 5.98 -14.61 11.92
C ALA A 95 7.20 -15.52 12.08
N ARG A 96 8.13 -15.15 12.97
CA ARG A 96 9.32 -15.93 13.26
C ARG A 96 9.00 -17.32 13.80
N ASN A 97 8.04 -17.43 14.70
CA ASN A 97 7.67 -18.71 15.33
C ASN A 97 6.81 -19.59 14.40
N TRP A 98 6.38 -19.12 13.25
CA TRP A 98 5.57 -19.86 12.28
C TRP A 98 6.40 -20.68 11.28
N GLN A 99 7.68 -20.88 11.57
CA GLN A 99 8.60 -21.77 10.83
C GLN A 99 8.85 -21.40 9.35
N ARG A 100 8.53 -20.18 8.94
CA ARG A 100 8.78 -19.77 7.55
C ARG A 100 10.26 -19.72 7.21
N TYR A 101 11.10 -19.45 8.23
CA TYR A 101 12.54 -19.50 8.15
C TYR A 101 13.06 -20.37 9.30
N ASP A 102 13.65 -21.53 8.97
CA ASP A 102 14.30 -22.40 9.96
C ASP A 102 15.59 -21.73 10.45
N MET A 103 15.47 -20.94 11.49
CA MET A 103 16.57 -20.22 12.12
C MET A 103 17.14 -20.96 13.34
N GLY A 104 16.93 -22.29 13.43
CA GLY A 104 17.58 -23.13 14.43
C GLY A 104 17.19 -22.85 15.88
N GLY A 105 15.88 -22.76 16.17
CA GLY A 105 15.39 -22.72 17.54
C GLY A 105 14.44 -21.55 17.85
N LYS A 106 13.54 -21.78 18.82
CA LYS A 106 12.57 -20.81 19.32
C LYS A 106 13.26 -19.72 20.17
N LYS A 107 14.03 -18.84 19.54
CA LYS A 107 14.56 -17.66 20.23
C LYS A 107 13.66 -16.47 19.94
N ALA A 108 13.19 -15.79 20.97
CA ALA A 108 12.52 -14.51 20.82
C ALA A 108 13.46 -13.51 20.12
N LEU A 109 12.88 -12.63 19.30
CA LEU A 109 13.61 -11.48 18.76
C LEU A 109 14.05 -10.58 19.93
N SER A 110 15.22 -9.97 19.83
CA SER A 110 15.65 -8.96 20.80
C SER A 110 14.73 -7.76 20.81
N PHE A 111 14.11 -7.47 19.65
CA PHE A 111 13.06 -6.48 19.46
C PHE A 111 12.28 -6.85 18.19
N GLU A 112 11.05 -6.37 18.08
CA GLU A 112 10.19 -6.59 16.93
C GLU A 112 10.26 -5.41 15.96
N GLU A 113 10.24 -5.71 14.66
CA GLU A 113 10.10 -4.74 13.58
C GLU A 113 8.78 -4.91 12.83
N GLY A 114 7.98 -5.86 13.23
CA GLY A 114 6.63 -6.12 12.72
C GLY A 114 5.63 -6.15 13.86
N VAL A 115 4.39 -5.80 13.55
CA VAL A 115 3.29 -5.82 14.52
C VAL A 115 2.42 -7.06 14.33
N ASP A 116 1.88 -7.58 15.44
CA ASP A 116 0.77 -8.53 15.43
C ASP A 116 -0.52 -7.74 15.72
N SER A 117 -1.45 -7.75 14.80
CA SER A 117 -2.58 -6.82 14.80
C SER A 117 -3.84 -7.40 14.15
N TYR A 118 -4.89 -6.61 14.16
CA TYR A 118 -6.12 -6.87 13.42
C TYR A 118 -6.32 -5.83 12.32
N ILE A 119 -6.92 -6.26 11.21
CA ILE A 119 -7.36 -5.39 10.14
C ILE A 119 -8.86 -5.56 9.91
N PRO A 120 -9.59 -4.53 9.47
CA PRO A 120 -11.00 -4.65 9.13
C PRO A 120 -11.19 -5.69 8.02
N TYR A 121 -12.12 -6.62 8.23
CA TYR A 121 -12.55 -7.57 7.22
C TYR A 121 -13.35 -6.84 6.12
N ALA A 122 -13.14 -7.24 4.86
CA ALA A 122 -13.72 -6.55 3.71
C ALA A 122 -14.43 -7.46 2.69
N GLY A 123 -14.73 -8.70 3.06
CA GLY A 123 -15.42 -9.63 2.16
C GLY A 123 -14.52 -10.21 1.07
N ARG A 124 -15.06 -10.41 -0.12
CA ARG A 124 -14.35 -11.02 -1.24
C ARG A 124 -13.37 -10.07 -1.91
N LEU A 125 -12.20 -10.57 -2.27
CA LEU A 125 -11.19 -9.83 -3.02
C LEU A 125 -11.75 -9.29 -4.34
N LYS A 126 -12.46 -10.13 -5.09
CA LYS A 126 -12.99 -9.78 -6.41
C LYS A 126 -13.81 -8.48 -6.37
N ASP A 127 -14.75 -8.39 -5.45
CA ASP A 127 -15.68 -7.26 -5.36
C ASP A 127 -14.96 -5.95 -5.04
N ASN A 128 -13.93 -6.02 -4.19
CA ASN A 128 -13.12 -4.87 -3.81
C ASN A 128 -12.09 -4.49 -4.88
N LEU A 129 -11.49 -5.48 -5.54
CA LEU A 129 -10.46 -5.26 -6.56
C LEU A 129 -11.03 -4.55 -7.79
N GLU A 130 -12.25 -4.91 -8.21
CA GLU A 130 -12.94 -4.24 -9.33
C GLU A 130 -13.13 -2.74 -9.04
N VAL A 131 -13.49 -2.37 -7.82
CA VAL A 131 -13.63 -0.98 -7.39
C VAL A 131 -12.28 -0.26 -7.39
N THR A 132 -11.26 -0.89 -6.81
CA THR A 132 -9.89 -0.33 -6.77
C THR A 132 -9.36 -0.09 -8.18
N VAL A 133 -9.47 -1.07 -9.07
CA VAL A 133 -9.03 -0.96 -10.47
C VAL A 133 -9.81 0.12 -11.22
N SER A 134 -11.12 0.25 -10.98
CA SER A 134 -11.95 1.29 -11.58
C SER A 134 -11.50 2.69 -11.17
N LYS A 135 -11.15 2.90 -9.89
CA LYS A 135 -10.60 4.18 -9.41
C LYS A 135 -9.27 4.52 -10.09
N ILE A 136 -8.35 3.54 -10.20
CA ILE A 136 -7.07 3.72 -10.88
C ILE A 136 -7.28 4.09 -12.34
N LYS A 137 -8.11 3.35 -13.05
CA LYS A 137 -8.44 3.62 -14.47
C LYS A 137 -9.07 5.00 -14.65
N SER A 138 -9.97 5.41 -13.75
CA SER A 138 -10.57 6.75 -13.76
C SER A 138 -9.51 7.84 -13.62
N THR A 139 -8.56 7.69 -12.70
CA THR A 139 -7.45 8.65 -12.55
C THR A 139 -6.56 8.68 -13.80
N MET A 140 -6.22 7.53 -14.38
CA MET A 140 -5.46 7.46 -15.63
C MET A 140 -6.21 8.17 -16.77
N CYS A 141 -7.52 7.96 -16.89
CA CYS A 141 -8.35 8.63 -17.88
C CYS A 141 -8.34 10.16 -17.69
N ASN A 142 -8.46 10.65 -16.46
CA ASN A 142 -8.38 12.08 -16.14
C ASN A 142 -7.02 12.69 -16.52
N CYS A 143 -5.95 11.90 -16.49
CA CYS A 143 -4.61 12.28 -16.95
C CYS A 143 -4.40 12.08 -18.46
N GLY A 144 -5.41 11.63 -19.20
CA GLY A 144 -5.32 11.34 -20.64
C GLY A 144 -4.42 10.16 -20.99
N SER A 145 -4.33 9.16 -20.10
CA SER A 145 -3.43 8.00 -20.24
C SER A 145 -4.22 6.70 -20.37
N ILE A 146 -3.84 5.85 -21.32
CA ILE A 146 -4.43 4.52 -21.56
C ILE A 146 -3.51 3.37 -21.12
N SER A 147 -2.28 3.68 -20.74
CA SER A 147 -1.29 2.72 -20.27
C SER A 147 -0.46 3.28 -19.10
N ILE A 148 0.19 2.40 -18.33
CA ILE A 148 1.08 2.81 -17.24
C ILE A 148 2.27 3.65 -17.76
N PRO A 149 2.97 3.28 -18.83
CA PRO A 149 4.02 4.13 -19.40
C PRO A 149 3.54 5.53 -19.78
N GLU A 150 2.37 5.66 -20.42
CA GLU A 150 1.79 6.98 -20.69
C GLU A 150 1.42 7.74 -19.41
N PHE A 151 1.00 7.04 -18.36
CA PHE A 151 0.71 7.66 -17.09
C PHE A 151 1.97 8.21 -16.42
N HIS A 152 3.10 7.49 -16.50
CA HIS A 152 4.41 8.01 -16.06
C HIS A 152 4.79 9.32 -16.78
N GLU A 153 4.49 9.42 -18.07
CA GLU A 153 4.83 10.60 -18.87
C GLU A 153 3.90 11.79 -18.61
N LYS A 154 2.60 11.53 -18.46
CA LYS A 154 1.55 12.56 -18.45
C LYS A 154 1.14 13.02 -17.05
N ALA A 155 1.19 12.13 -16.04
CA ALA A 155 0.81 12.49 -14.67
C ALA A 155 1.71 13.59 -14.11
N ARG A 156 1.11 14.53 -13.40
CA ARG A 156 1.84 15.60 -12.69
C ARG A 156 1.35 15.65 -11.26
N LEU A 157 2.28 15.55 -10.34
CA LEU A 157 2.03 15.66 -8.92
C LEU A 157 2.32 17.09 -8.46
N THR A 158 1.47 17.61 -7.61
CA THR A 158 1.61 18.93 -7.00
C THR A 158 1.66 18.79 -5.49
N LEU A 159 2.61 19.46 -4.86
CA LEU A 159 2.62 19.58 -3.41
C LEU A 159 1.48 20.50 -2.99
N VAL A 160 0.69 20.05 -2.04
CA VAL A 160 -0.46 20.80 -1.51
C VAL A 160 -0.28 21.03 0.00
N SER A 161 -0.91 22.09 0.48
CA SER A 161 -0.97 22.38 1.91
C SER A 161 -2.01 21.52 2.62
N GLU A 162 -1.98 21.49 3.94
CA GLU A 162 -3.00 20.85 4.76
C GLU A 162 -4.39 21.43 4.52
N VAL A 163 -4.48 22.74 4.28
CA VAL A 163 -5.74 23.42 3.91
C VAL A 163 -6.29 22.88 2.61
N SER A 164 -5.46 22.69 1.58
CA SER A 164 -5.89 22.10 0.30
C SER A 164 -6.35 20.64 0.45
N ILE A 165 -5.73 19.87 1.34
CA ILE A 165 -6.18 18.50 1.65
C ILE A 165 -7.55 18.53 2.29
N SER A 166 -7.78 19.43 3.24
CA SER A 166 -9.08 19.61 3.89
C SER A 166 -10.16 20.05 2.92
N GLU A 167 -9.85 21.00 2.02
CA GLU A 167 -10.75 21.47 0.97
C GLU A 167 -11.10 20.34 -0.04
N GLY A 168 -10.13 19.50 -0.39
CA GLY A 168 -10.32 18.37 -1.31
C GLY A 168 -11.13 17.21 -0.72
N SER A 169 -11.43 17.24 0.58
CA SER A 169 -12.31 16.27 1.24
C SER A 169 -13.77 16.76 1.28
N ALA A 170 -14.68 15.91 1.74
CA ALA A 170 -16.06 16.34 1.97
C ALA A 170 -16.08 17.42 3.07
N HIS A 171 -16.41 18.63 2.70
CA HIS A 171 -16.50 19.80 3.60
C HIS A 171 -17.88 20.46 3.47
N ASP A 172 -18.28 21.20 4.49
CA ASP A 172 -19.58 21.89 4.57
C ASP A 172 -20.81 21.00 4.35
N VAL A 173 -20.67 19.68 4.62
CA VAL A 173 -21.76 18.71 4.50
C VAL A 173 -21.78 17.77 5.69
N ILE A 174 -22.96 17.33 6.08
CA ILE A 174 -23.13 16.24 7.05
C ILE A 174 -23.18 14.94 6.23
N LEU A 175 -22.12 14.13 6.34
CA LEU A 175 -22.09 12.84 5.68
C LEU A 175 -23.15 11.92 6.28
N LYS A 176 -23.97 11.31 5.42
CA LYS A 176 -24.76 10.16 5.85
C LYS A 176 -23.80 9.05 6.26
N GLU A 177 -24.16 8.24 7.27
CA GLU A 177 -23.38 7.06 7.61
C GLU A 177 -23.20 6.23 6.35
N VAL A 178 -21.98 6.23 5.83
CA VAL A 178 -21.59 5.37 4.72
C VAL A 178 -21.23 4.04 5.34
N ASP A 179 -21.91 2.97 4.92
CA ASP A 179 -21.52 1.61 5.25
C ASP A 179 -20.00 1.48 5.17
N SER A 180 -19.38 0.87 6.18
CA SER A 180 -17.92 0.77 6.37
C SER A 180 -17.14 0.13 5.22
N GLN A 181 -17.83 -0.28 4.16
CA GLN A 181 -17.27 -0.84 2.93
C GLN A 181 -16.47 0.17 2.08
N TYR A 182 -16.63 1.48 2.33
CA TYR A 182 -16.03 2.54 1.50
C TYR A 182 -14.97 3.39 2.21
N LYS A 183 -14.53 2.95 3.40
CA LYS A 183 -13.44 3.64 4.13
C LYS A 183 -12.12 2.92 4.02
#